data_ee28418d09ba356d371aa158ad4d4e58
#
_entry.id   ee28418d09ba356d371aa158ad4d4e58
#
_cell.length_a   1.000
_cell.length_b   1.000
_cell.length_c   1.000
_cell.angle_alpha   90.00
_cell.angle_beta   90.00
_cell.angle_gamma   90.00
#
_symmetry.space_group_name_H-M   'P 1'
#
loop_
_entity.id
_entity.type
_entity.pdbx_description
1 polymer ?
#
loop_
_entity_poly.entity_id
_entity_poly.type
_entity_poly.pdbx_seq_one_letter_code
_entity_poly.pdbx_strand_id
1 'polypeptide(L)'
;MISKEKLDLSLSRIDLSNCSIEDSKTIRDELDSILKGLIFDDIGIYSGIINQGLLTDYLPKNTIIIFYRPTDIATAAWDAESRLKELKTAKETRGEIPFNLPPNSCDWNSMENKFKEFFPNNMHIVPWGAEDLIATSMHIMPFSSTPTYQGDLEKLTDDVKNFTSSDGKIIVNTMYPDRIADLIKTKNIRNKD
;
A
#
# COMPACT_ATOMS: atom_id res chain seq x y z
N MET A 1 11.53 -15.26 12.08
CA MET A 1 12.74 -14.63 12.67
C MET A 1 13.96 -15.34 12.12
N ILE A 2 14.93 -14.62 11.57
CA ILE A 2 16.19 -15.21 11.06
C ILE A 2 16.97 -15.83 12.22
N SER A 3 17.59 -17.00 12.03
CA SER A 3 18.47 -17.57 13.08
C SER A 3 19.73 -16.73 13.22
N LYS A 4 20.30 -16.68 14.45
CA LYS A 4 21.51 -15.91 14.73
C LYS A 4 22.67 -16.31 13.80
N GLU A 5 22.81 -17.59 13.51
CA GLU A 5 23.85 -18.12 12.60
C GLU A 5 23.69 -17.62 11.16
N LYS A 6 22.45 -17.57 10.66
CA LYS A 6 22.16 -17.02 9.32
C LYS A 6 22.40 -15.54 9.26
N LEU A 7 22.05 -14.82 10.32
CA LEU A 7 22.29 -13.39 10.43
C LEU A 7 23.79 -13.11 10.39
N ASP A 8 24.57 -13.80 11.22
CA ASP A 8 26.03 -13.66 11.30
C ASP A 8 26.70 -13.93 9.94
N LEU A 9 26.27 -15.01 9.25
CA LEU A 9 26.75 -15.33 7.92
C LEU A 9 26.37 -14.24 6.89
N SER A 10 25.19 -13.66 6.98
CA SER A 10 24.75 -12.59 6.07
C SER A 10 25.55 -11.31 6.28
N LEU A 11 25.79 -10.94 7.53
CA LEU A 11 26.57 -9.76 7.91
C LEU A 11 28.04 -9.90 7.54
N SER A 12 28.64 -11.09 7.71
CA SER A 12 30.05 -11.34 7.35
C SER A 12 30.35 -11.24 5.83
N ARG A 13 29.29 -11.27 5.00
CA ARG A 13 29.42 -11.12 3.54
C ARG A 13 29.39 -9.69 3.05
N ILE A 14 29.13 -8.72 3.91
CA ILE A 14 29.09 -7.31 3.53
C ILE A 14 30.50 -6.85 3.21
N ASP A 15 30.67 -6.37 1.98
CA ASP A 15 31.96 -5.86 1.47
C ASP A 15 31.97 -4.33 1.59
N LEU A 16 32.80 -3.82 2.46
CA LEU A 16 32.93 -2.37 2.73
C LEU A 16 34.06 -1.72 1.87
N SER A 17 34.61 -2.42 0.90
CA SER A 17 35.77 -1.94 0.11
C SER A 17 35.47 -0.65 -0.68
N ASN A 18 34.22 -0.41 -1.02
CA ASN A 18 33.80 0.81 -1.71
C ASN A 18 33.43 1.97 -0.78
N CYS A 19 33.33 1.72 0.53
CA CYS A 19 32.89 2.72 1.49
C CYS A 19 34.04 3.61 1.95
N SER A 20 33.73 4.86 2.33
CA SER A 20 34.68 5.72 2.99
C SER A 20 35.15 5.12 4.33
N ILE A 21 36.26 5.61 4.87
CA ILE A 21 36.78 5.11 6.17
C ILE A 21 35.77 5.38 7.29
N GLU A 22 35.16 6.57 7.27
CA GLU A 22 34.18 7.00 8.26
C GLU A 22 32.89 6.16 8.19
N ASP A 23 32.34 6.02 6.97
CA ASP A 23 31.13 5.22 6.75
C ASP A 23 31.37 3.75 7.03
N SER A 24 32.53 3.21 6.68
CA SER A 24 32.92 1.82 6.99
C SER A 24 32.94 1.55 8.49
N LYS A 25 33.37 2.53 9.31
CA LYS A 25 33.33 2.41 10.76
C LYS A 25 31.89 2.45 11.28
N THR A 26 31.08 3.41 10.83
CA THR A 26 29.68 3.54 11.20
C THR A 26 28.92 2.25 10.87
N ILE A 27 29.06 1.74 9.66
CA ILE A 27 28.40 0.50 9.23
C ILE A 27 28.79 -0.69 10.11
N ARG A 28 30.08 -0.83 10.47
CA ARG A 28 30.51 -1.92 11.39
C ARG A 28 29.85 -1.80 12.75
N ASP A 29 29.78 -0.60 13.32
CA ASP A 29 29.14 -0.34 14.61
C ASP A 29 27.63 -0.67 14.55
N GLU A 30 26.98 -0.37 13.42
CA GLU A 30 25.56 -0.71 13.17
C GLU A 30 25.35 -2.23 13.01
N LEU A 31 26.20 -2.92 12.24
CA LEU A 31 26.16 -4.37 12.09
C LEU A 31 26.37 -5.09 13.43
N ASP A 32 27.29 -4.59 14.25
CA ASP A 32 27.49 -5.07 15.62
C ASP A 32 26.26 -4.84 16.50
N SER A 33 25.60 -3.71 16.34
CA SER A 33 24.34 -3.40 17.04
C SER A 33 23.22 -4.36 16.66
N ILE A 34 23.10 -4.70 15.37
CA ILE A 34 22.15 -5.69 14.86
C ILE A 34 22.41 -7.08 15.50
N LEU A 35 23.67 -7.50 15.59
CA LEU A 35 24.04 -8.78 16.22
C LEU A 35 23.69 -8.83 17.71
N LYS A 36 23.75 -7.68 18.38
CA LYS A 36 23.36 -7.51 19.80
C LYS A 36 21.86 -7.34 19.99
N GLY A 37 21.08 -7.25 18.90
CA GLY A 37 19.62 -7.01 18.96
C GLY A 37 19.24 -5.58 19.38
N LEU A 38 20.14 -4.62 19.18
CA LEU A 38 19.89 -3.21 19.49
C LEU A 38 19.16 -2.54 18.33
N ILE A 39 18.29 -1.58 18.66
CA ILE A 39 17.54 -0.77 17.69
C ILE A 39 18.21 0.60 17.59
N PHE A 40 18.35 1.09 16.36
CA PHE A 40 18.88 2.42 16.03
C PHE A 40 18.09 3.03 14.84
N ASP A 41 18.23 4.32 14.61
CA ASP A 41 17.36 5.06 13.70
C ASP A 41 17.37 4.53 12.25
N ASP A 42 18.54 4.17 11.73
CA ASP A 42 18.70 3.72 10.34
C ASP A 42 18.63 2.20 10.14
N ILE A 43 18.18 1.43 11.13
CA ILE A 43 18.10 -0.05 11.07
C ILE A 43 17.29 -0.55 9.85
N GLY A 44 16.36 0.27 9.34
CA GLY A 44 15.56 -0.04 8.15
C GLY A 44 16.38 -0.26 6.87
N ILE A 45 17.58 0.30 6.78
CA ILE A 45 18.49 0.09 5.64
C ILE A 45 18.91 -1.39 5.56
N TYR A 46 19.03 -2.05 6.70
CA TYR A 46 19.43 -3.45 6.83
C TYR A 46 18.27 -4.44 6.81
N SER A 47 17.03 -3.98 6.53
CA SER A 47 15.86 -4.85 6.56
C SER A 47 15.95 -6.05 5.60
N GLY A 48 16.65 -5.90 4.47
CA GLY A 48 16.91 -7.01 3.55
C GLY A 48 17.79 -8.13 4.13
N ILE A 49 18.54 -7.83 5.21
CA ILE A 49 19.35 -8.81 5.95
C ILE A 49 18.54 -9.37 7.12
N ILE A 50 17.90 -8.48 7.88
CA ILE A 50 17.23 -8.80 9.16
C ILE A 50 15.90 -9.50 8.94
N ASN A 51 15.15 -9.07 7.94
CA ASN A 51 13.79 -9.52 7.66
C ASN A 51 13.67 -10.12 6.26
N GLN A 52 13.49 -11.43 6.20
CA GLN A 52 13.26 -12.17 4.96
C GLN A 52 11.79 -12.46 4.70
N GLY A 53 10.90 -12.09 5.63
CA GLY A 53 9.46 -12.29 5.53
C GLY A 53 8.74 -11.08 4.91
N LEU A 54 7.69 -11.36 4.17
CA LEU A 54 6.76 -10.38 3.64
C LEU A 54 5.47 -10.39 4.45
N LEU A 55 4.67 -9.33 4.35
CA LEU A 55 3.34 -9.27 4.97
C LEU A 55 2.48 -10.48 4.58
N THR A 56 2.61 -10.93 3.33
CA THR A 56 1.91 -12.11 2.80
C THR A 56 2.18 -13.40 3.55
N ASP A 57 3.37 -13.53 4.15
CA ASP A 57 3.75 -14.75 4.88
C ASP A 57 3.00 -14.88 6.21
N TYR A 58 2.37 -13.81 6.69
CA TYR A 58 1.58 -13.74 7.92
C TYR A 58 0.08 -13.86 7.67
N LEU A 59 -0.36 -13.86 6.40
CA LEU A 59 -1.78 -13.95 6.06
C LEU A 59 -2.25 -15.40 6.03
N PRO A 60 -3.45 -15.72 6.55
CA PRO A 60 -4.08 -17.03 6.39
C PRO A 60 -4.26 -17.38 4.90
N LYS A 61 -4.14 -18.66 4.56
CA LYS A 61 -4.27 -19.14 3.17
C LYS A 61 -5.64 -18.87 2.52
N ASN A 62 -6.68 -18.68 3.33
CA ASN A 62 -8.02 -18.34 2.87
C ASN A 62 -8.29 -16.83 2.80
N THR A 63 -7.25 -16.01 2.91
CA THR A 63 -7.36 -14.55 2.77
C THR A 63 -7.80 -14.20 1.36
N ILE A 64 -8.74 -13.27 1.24
CA ILE A 64 -9.13 -12.66 -0.03
C ILE A 64 -8.33 -11.36 -0.17
N ILE A 65 -7.56 -11.24 -1.22
CA ILE A 65 -6.82 -10.02 -1.55
C ILE A 65 -7.68 -9.17 -2.50
N ILE A 66 -7.91 -7.92 -2.14
CA ILE A 66 -8.66 -6.99 -2.96
C ILE A 66 -7.71 -5.90 -3.45
N PHE A 67 -7.53 -5.82 -4.76
CA PHE A 67 -6.77 -4.75 -5.40
C PHE A 67 -7.74 -3.65 -5.85
N TYR A 68 -7.71 -2.52 -5.19
CA TYR A 68 -8.46 -1.34 -5.61
C TYR A 68 -7.58 -0.48 -6.53
N ARG A 69 -8.01 -0.30 -7.77
CA ARG A 69 -7.25 0.42 -8.81
C ARG A 69 -5.87 -0.24 -9.07
N PRO A 70 -5.83 -1.50 -9.52
CA PRO A 70 -4.58 -2.27 -9.62
C PRO A 70 -3.51 -1.61 -10.50
N THR A 71 -3.91 -0.92 -11.57
CA THR A 71 -2.98 -0.17 -12.43
C THR A 71 -2.26 0.95 -11.68
N ASP A 72 -3.00 1.70 -10.83
CA ASP A 72 -2.40 2.77 -10.04
C ASP A 72 -1.44 2.21 -8.98
N ILE A 73 -1.78 1.06 -8.38
CA ILE A 73 -0.90 0.37 -7.43
C ILE A 73 0.40 -0.04 -8.13
N ALA A 74 0.31 -0.65 -9.31
CA ALA A 74 1.49 -1.06 -10.08
C ALA A 74 2.37 0.14 -10.46
N THR A 75 1.76 1.21 -10.96
CA THR A 75 2.48 2.45 -11.31
C THR A 75 3.19 3.04 -10.11
N ALA A 76 2.48 3.18 -8.98
CA ALA A 76 3.08 3.71 -7.75
C ALA A 76 4.23 2.83 -7.22
N ALA A 77 4.10 1.51 -7.35
CA ALA A 77 5.15 0.57 -6.96
C ALA A 77 6.40 0.72 -7.84
N TRP A 78 6.26 0.77 -9.16
CA TRP A 78 7.37 0.97 -10.08
C TRP A 78 8.06 2.32 -9.91
N ASP A 79 7.30 3.38 -9.66
CA ASP A 79 7.86 4.70 -9.36
C ASP A 79 8.67 4.67 -8.06
N ALA A 80 8.17 3.98 -7.03
CA ALA A 80 8.87 3.81 -5.77
C ALA A 80 10.16 2.99 -5.94
N GLU A 81 10.12 1.89 -6.69
CA GLU A 81 11.28 1.07 -7.02
C GLU A 81 12.36 1.88 -7.77
N SER A 82 11.97 2.66 -8.76
CA SER A 82 12.89 3.51 -9.52
C SER A 82 13.60 4.49 -8.61
N ARG A 83 12.86 5.21 -7.75
CA ARG A 83 13.43 6.17 -6.78
C ARG A 83 14.36 5.50 -5.78
N LEU A 84 13.99 4.33 -5.25
CA LEU A 84 14.83 3.57 -4.32
C LEU A 84 16.13 3.11 -4.97
N LYS A 85 16.05 2.67 -6.23
CA LYS A 85 17.23 2.26 -7.01
C LYS A 85 18.17 3.44 -7.27
N GLU A 86 17.63 4.60 -7.67
CA GLU A 86 18.41 5.83 -7.88
C GLU A 86 19.10 6.26 -6.59
N LEU A 87 18.37 6.28 -5.47
CA LEU A 87 18.89 6.66 -4.17
C LEU A 87 20.00 5.69 -3.72
N LYS A 88 19.78 4.38 -3.88
CA LYS A 88 20.78 3.36 -3.55
C LYS A 88 22.05 3.57 -4.38
N THR A 89 21.92 3.70 -5.70
CA THR A 89 23.06 3.92 -6.60
C THR A 89 23.83 5.19 -6.24
N ALA A 90 23.13 6.28 -5.90
CA ALA A 90 23.77 7.51 -5.47
C ALA A 90 24.57 7.34 -4.17
N LYS A 91 24.00 6.64 -3.18
CA LYS A 91 24.70 6.34 -1.91
C LYS A 91 25.90 5.42 -2.10
N GLU A 92 25.75 4.38 -2.92
CA GLU A 92 26.86 3.46 -3.30
C GLU A 92 28.01 4.21 -3.98
N THR A 93 27.69 5.11 -4.92
CA THR A 93 28.69 5.90 -5.65
C THR A 93 29.45 6.86 -4.75
N ARG A 94 28.79 7.39 -3.71
CA ARG A 94 29.43 8.25 -2.70
C ARG A 94 30.20 7.46 -1.63
N GLY A 95 30.10 6.13 -1.63
CA GLY A 95 30.72 5.28 -0.62
C GLY A 95 30.02 5.32 0.74
N GLU A 96 28.78 5.76 0.79
CA GLU A 96 27.96 5.81 2.00
C GLU A 96 27.38 4.44 2.40
N ILE A 97 27.19 3.55 1.43
CA ILE A 97 26.71 2.18 1.65
C ILE A 97 27.45 1.18 0.75
N PRO A 98 27.55 -0.10 1.15
CA PRO A 98 28.19 -1.15 0.36
C PRO A 98 27.43 -1.48 -0.92
N PHE A 99 28.13 -1.78 -2.01
CA PHE A 99 27.52 -2.24 -3.27
C PHE A 99 26.72 -3.53 -3.11
N ASN A 100 27.11 -4.40 -2.21
CA ASN A 100 26.47 -5.69 -2.01
C ASN A 100 25.46 -5.72 -0.86
N LEU A 101 25.00 -4.56 -0.40
CA LEU A 101 23.93 -4.48 0.58
C LEU A 101 22.62 -5.01 -0.04
N PRO A 102 22.00 -6.05 0.54
CA PRO A 102 20.75 -6.58 0.04
C PRO A 102 19.64 -5.51 -0.04
N PRO A 103 18.75 -5.57 -1.03
CA PRO A 103 17.67 -4.61 -1.13
C PRO A 103 16.73 -4.72 0.09
N ASN A 104 16.27 -3.59 0.56
CA ASN A 104 15.33 -3.50 1.69
C ASN A 104 13.86 -3.49 1.26
N SER A 105 13.59 -3.74 -0.01
CA SER A 105 12.24 -3.79 -0.59
C SER A 105 12.12 -4.99 -1.54
N CYS A 106 10.90 -5.47 -1.72
CA CYS A 106 10.55 -6.46 -2.73
C CYS A 106 10.04 -5.72 -3.98
N ASP A 107 10.47 -6.16 -5.16
CA ASP A 107 9.95 -5.61 -6.42
C ASP A 107 8.48 -6.02 -6.65
N TRP A 108 7.75 -5.17 -7.39
CA TRP A 108 6.32 -5.35 -7.64
C TRP A 108 6.02 -6.68 -8.36
N ASN A 109 6.82 -7.04 -9.35
CA ASN A 109 6.58 -8.26 -10.13
C ASN A 109 6.71 -9.52 -9.26
N SER A 110 7.70 -9.57 -8.39
CA SER A 110 7.88 -10.65 -7.41
C SER A 110 6.72 -10.70 -6.42
N MET A 111 6.23 -9.54 -5.97
CA MET A 111 5.09 -9.43 -5.08
C MET A 111 3.80 -9.90 -5.77
N GLU A 112 3.53 -9.44 -6.98
CA GLU A 112 2.36 -9.82 -7.77
C GLU A 112 2.32 -11.33 -8.04
N ASN A 113 3.46 -11.93 -8.37
CA ASN A 113 3.57 -13.39 -8.57
C ASN A 113 3.26 -14.15 -7.27
N LYS A 114 3.74 -13.69 -6.14
CA LYS A 114 3.39 -14.26 -4.83
C LYS A 114 1.89 -14.15 -4.53
N PHE A 115 1.27 -13.02 -4.82
CA PHE A 115 -0.18 -12.88 -4.65
C PHE A 115 -0.95 -13.89 -5.51
N LYS A 116 -0.55 -14.09 -6.77
CA LYS A 116 -1.18 -15.05 -7.68
C LYS A 116 -1.00 -16.50 -7.19
N GLU A 117 0.18 -16.82 -6.68
CA GLU A 117 0.53 -18.17 -6.21
C GLU A 117 -0.15 -18.54 -4.89
N PHE A 118 -0.07 -17.67 -3.89
CA PHE A 118 -0.51 -17.97 -2.53
C PHE A 118 -1.95 -17.58 -2.24
N PHE A 119 -2.52 -16.64 -3.00
CA PHE A 119 -3.88 -16.11 -2.82
C PHE A 119 -4.67 -16.16 -4.14
N PRO A 120 -5.07 -17.37 -4.59
CA PRO A 120 -5.80 -17.53 -5.85
C PRO A 120 -7.15 -16.80 -5.85
N ASN A 121 -7.74 -16.59 -4.68
CA ASN A 121 -8.97 -15.82 -4.51
C ASN A 121 -8.61 -14.34 -4.38
N ASN A 122 -8.34 -13.69 -5.50
CA ASN A 122 -8.14 -12.25 -5.54
C ASN A 122 -9.24 -11.55 -6.33
N MET A 123 -9.51 -10.31 -5.99
CA MET A 123 -10.52 -9.46 -6.63
C MET A 123 -9.91 -8.12 -7.01
N HIS A 124 -10.18 -7.69 -8.22
CA HIS A 124 -9.77 -6.37 -8.70
C HIS A 124 -11.00 -5.46 -8.77
N ILE A 125 -10.93 -4.32 -8.10
CA ILE A 125 -11.95 -3.28 -8.20
C ILE A 125 -11.37 -2.16 -9.06
N VAL A 126 -11.97 -1.98 -10.23
CA VAL A 126 -11.55 -0.98 -11.21
C VAL A 126 -12.69 0.03 -11.36
N PRO A 127 -12.43 1.32 -11.11
CA PRO A 127 -13.45 2.34 -11.34
C PRO A 127 -13.68 2.48 -12.81
N TRP A 128 -13.82 2.79 -13.75
CA TRP A 128 -14.08 2.87 -15.17
C TRP A 128 -12.88 2.55 -16.07
N GLY A 129 -13.13 2.06 -17.27
CA GLY A 129 -12.12 1.92 -18.33
C GLY A 129 -11.19 0.71 -18.22
N ALA A 130 -11.69 -0.40 -17.69
CA ALA A 130 -10.92 -1.64 -17.49
C ALA A 130 -10.77 -2.49 -18.76
N GLU A 131 -10.74 -1.90 -19.92
CA GLU A 131 -10.72 -2.62 -21.20
C GLU A 131 -9.47 -3.50 -21.40
N ASP A 132 -8.38 -3.19 -20.66
CA ASP A 132 -7.10 -3.91 -20.77
C ASP A 132 -6.90 -5.01 -19.70
N LEU A 133 -7.88 -5.25 -18.82
CA LEU A 133 -7.75 -6.26 -17.78
C LEU A 133 -8.15 -7.64 -18.32
N ILE A 134 -7.19 -8.56 -18.38
CA ILE A 134 -7.46 -10.00 -18.62
C ILE A 134 -8.00 -10.57 -17.31
N ALA A 135 -9.33 -10.62 -17.17
CA ALA A 135 -9.98 -11.22 -16.01
C ALA A 135 -10.63 -12.55 -16.40
N THR A 136 -10.59 -13.52 -15.51
CA THR A 136 -11.28 -14.81 -15.67
C THR A 136 -12.79 -14.62 -15.66
N SER A 137 -13.28 -13.66 -14.90
CA SER A 137 -14.68 -13.22 -14.89
C SER A 137 -14.74 -11.73 -14.55
N MET A 138 -15.63 -10.98 -15.20
CA MET A 138 -15.85 -9.57 -14.96
C MET A 138 -17.31 -9.34 -14.59
N HIS A 139 -17.54 -8.65 -13.49
CA HIS A 139 -18.87 -8.22 -13.05
C HIS A 139 -18.94 -6.70 -13.10
N ILE A 140 -19.81 -6.18 -13.95
CA ILE A 140 -20.06 -4.73 -14.04
C ILE A 140 -21.07 -4.36 -12.99
N MET A 141 -20.69 -3.52 -12.02
CA MET A 141 -21.60 -2.97 -11.04
C MET A 141 -22.35 -1.76 -11.65
N PRO A 142 -23.68 -1.71 -11.55
CA PRO A 142 -24.48 -0.63 -12.13
C PRO A 142 -24.38 0.65 -11.28
N PHE A 143 -23.17 1.16 -11.07
CA PHE A 143 -22.97 2.45 -10.42
C PHE A 143 -23.04 3.58 -11.44
N SER A 144 -23.69 4.67 -11.06
CA SER A 144 -23.61 5.94 -11.77
C SER A 144 -22.88 6.97 -10.92
N SER A 145 -22.28 7.96 -11.58
CA SER A 145 -21.63 9.06 -10.86
C SER A 145 -22.67 9.85 -10.07
N THR A 146 -22.34 10.19 -8.83
CA THR A 146 -23.19 11.06 -8.01
C THR A 146 -23.15 12.47 -8.57
N PRO A 147 -24.30 13.18 -8.69
CA PRO A 147 -24.33 14.59 -9.05
C PRO A 147 -23.51 15.42 -8.07
N THR A 148 -22.81 16.42 -8.58
CA THR A 148 -22.10 17.39 -7.72
C THR A 148 -23.07 18.48 -7.31
N TYR A 149 -23.26 18.68 -6.03
CA TYR A 149 -24.21 19.67 -5.51
C TYR A 149 -23.59 21.05 -5.27
N GLN A 150 -22.26 21.15 -5.02
CA GLN A 150 -21.50 22.41 -4.84
C GLN A 150 -22.17 23.45 -3.92
N GLY A 151 -22.86 22.98 -2.87
CA GLY A 151 -23.59 23.85 -1.95
C GLY A 151 -25.07 24.08 -2.33
N ASP A 152 -25.54 23.58 -3.46
CA ASP A 152 -26.94 23.60 -3.83
C ASP A 152 -27.74 22.56 -3.02
N LEU A 153 -28.23 23.02 -1.86
CA LEU A 153 -28.98 22.20 -0.92
C LEU A 153 -30.39 21.89 -1.40
N GLU A 154 -30.96 22.71 -2.30
CA GLU A 154 -32.28 22.45 -2.86
C GLU A 154 -32.24 21.26 -3.81
N LYS A 155 -31.26 21.25 -4.72
CA LYS A 155 -31.03 20.13 -5.63
C LYS A 155 -30.73 18.84 -4.87
N LEU A 156 -29.93 18.88 -3.80
CA LEU A 156 -29.66 17.71 -2.95
C LEU A 156 -30.99 17.18 -2.34
N THR A 157 -31.83 18.06 -1.79
CA THR A 157 -33.06 17.62 -1.16
C THR A 157 -34.08 17.08 -2.15
N ASP A 158 -34.13 17.62 -3.36
CA ASP A 158 -35.04 17.14 -4.41
C ASP A 158 -34.58 15.75 -4.91
N ASP A 159 -33.29 15.54 -5.11
CA ASP A 159 -32.76 14.24 -5.49
C ASP A 159 -32.96 13.19 -4.38
N VAL A 160 -32.76 13.55 -3.12
CA VAL A 160 -33.08 12.68 -1.97
C VAL A 160 -34.54 12.30 -1.95
N LYS A 161 -35.44 13.25 -2.21
CA LYS A 161 -36.88 13.04 -2.25
C LYS A 161 -37.31 12.10 -3.37
N ASN A 162 -36.74 12.29 -4.55
CA ASN A 162 -36.99 11.45 -5.73
C ASN A 162 -36.52 10.01 -5.49
N PHE A 163 -35.33 9.83 -4.93
CA PHE A 163 -34.77 8.52 -4.64
C PHE A 163 -35.54 7.76 -3.56
N THR A 164 -35.95 8.45 -2.48
CA THR A 164 -36.74 7.82 -1.41
C THR A 164 -38.16 7.48 -1.85
N SER A 165 -38.72 8.23 -2.80
CA SER A 165 -40.02 7.93 -3.39
C SER A 165 -40.02 6.63 -4.21
N SER A 166 -38.87 6.22 -4.70
CA SER A 166 -38.65 4.99 -5.49
C SER A 166 -38.23 3.78 -4.63
N ASP A 167 -38.50 3.80 -3.33
CA ASP A 167 -38.07 2.77 -2.33
C ASP A 167 -36.55 2.60 -2.24
N GLY A 168 -35.79 3.59 -2.69
CA GLY A 168 -34.33 3.64 -2.59
C GLY A 168 -33.87 3.92 -1.17
N LYS A 169 -32.69 3.38 -0.80
CA LYS A 169 -31.99 3.71 0.45
C LYS A 169 -30.87 4.68 0.15
N ILE A 170 -30.78 5.75 0.93
CA ILE A 170 -29.72 6.76 0.81
C ILE A 170 -28.89 6.74 2.08
N ILE A 171 -27.58 6.64 1.90
CA ILE A 171 -26.60 6.80 2.98
C ILE A 171 -25.80 8.07 2.67
N VAL A 172 -25.85 9.04 3.57
CA VAL A 172 -25.09 10.28 3.45
C VAL A 172 -23.87 10.21 4.37
N ASN A 173 -22.68 10.18 3.77
CA ASN A 173 -21.43 10.29 4.52
C ASN A 173 -20.95 11.74 4.52
N THR A 174 -20.94 12.39 5.67
CA THR A 174 -20.62 13.81 5.81
C THR A 174 -19.94 14.10 7.15
N MET A 175 -19.12 15.16 7.19
CA MET A 175 -18.55 15.70 8.43
C MET A 175 -19.57 16.54 9.25
N TYR A 176 -20.76 16.81 8.69
CA TYR A 176 -21.80 17.64 9.31
C TYR A 176 -23.16 16.90 9.34
N PRO A 177 -23.25 15.74 10.03
CA PRO A 177 -24.45 14.89 10.00
C PRO A 177 -25.69 15.62 10.54
N ASP A 178 -25.58 16.36 11.64
CA ASP A 178 -26.68 17.07 12.24
C ASP A 178 -27.28 18.12 11.32
N ARG A 179 -26.44 18.87 10.61
CA ARG A 179 -26.89 19.89 9.67
C ARG A 179 -27.67 19.29 8.49
N ILE A 180 -27.24 18.13 8.00
CA ILE A 180 -27.95 17.42 6.92
C ILE A 180 -29.23 16.81 7.45
N ALA A 181 -29.25 16.25 8.66
CA ALA A 181 -30.45 15.71 9.29
C ALA A 181 -31.53 16.79 9.49
N ASP A 182 -31.16 17.96 9.98
CA ASP A 182 -32.07 19.08 10.14
C ASP A 182 -32.61 19.59 8.81
N LEU A 183 -31.81 19.64 7.78
CA LEU A 183 -32.24 20.01 6.44
C LEU A 183 -33.30 19.02 5.89
N ILE A 184 -33.05 17.73 6.04
CA ILE A 184 -33.95 16.66 5.60
C ILE A 184 -35.29 16.74 6.37
N LYS A 185 -35.24 16.95 7.70
CA LYS A 185 -36.42 17.14 8.53
C LYS A 185 -37.25 18.37 8.13
N THR A 186 -36.58 19.50 7.89
CA THR A 186 -37.24 20.76 7.50
C THR A 186 -37.99 20.63 6.18
N LYS A 187 -37.54 19.79 5.27
CA LYS A 187 -38.16 19.55 3.97
C LYS A 187 -39.19 18.37 3.98
N ASN A 188 -39.58 17.87 5.14
CA ASN A 188 -40.57 16.76 5.30
C ASN A 188 -40.20 15.47 4.54
N ILE A 189 -38.91 15.15 4.41
CA ILE A 189 -38.48 13.90 3.81
C ILE A 189 -38.52 12.81 4.89
N ARG A 190 -39.31 11.75 4.65
CA ARG A 190 -39.42 10.63 5.62
C ARG A 190 -38.07 9.97 5.87
N ASN A 191 -37.56 10.09 7.11
CA ASN A 191 -36.56 9.18 7.61
C ASN A 191 -37.24 7.85 7.98
N LYS A 192 -36.79 6.74 7.41
CA LYS A 192 -37.01 5.44 8.03
C LYS A 192 -35.79 5.22 8.95
N ASP A 193 -36.00 5.22 10.26
CA ASP A 193 -35.05 4.82 11.27
C ASP A 193 -34.60 3.37 11.03
#